data_3b72d91e42d2695a0724430fa19efc61
#
_entry.id   3b72d91e42d2695a0724430fa19efc61
#
_cell.length_a   1.000
_cell.length_b   1.000
_cell.length_c   1.000
_cell.angle_alpha   90.00
_cell.angle_beta   90.00
_cell.angle_gamma   90.00
#
_symmetry.space_group_name_H-M   'P 1'
#
loop_
_entity.id
_entity.type
_entity.pdbx_description
1 polymer ?
#
loop_
_entity_poly.entity_id
_entity_poly.type
_entity_poly.pdbx_seq_one_letter_code
_entity_poly.pdbx_strand_id
1 'polypeptide(L)'
;TTVHGPRRVVASPLPGRILDLDVIQTLVEQRAVVICGGGGGIPVIEHERHYTGVPAVIDKDRLSSLLAVDLQAEALIISTGVPAVYTNFGEDNQEEHRHLSVLEAESHLNSGQFPSGSMGPKIKSMIDAIRALPSMRSILCQPGDALSAMRGDAGTTLSQDD
;
A
#
# COMPACT_ATOMS: atom_id res chain seq x y z
N THR A 1 -14.73 -17.51 -11.57
CA THR A 1 -14.00 -17.53 -12.87
C THR A 1 -13.66 -16.09 -13.20
N THR A 2 -12.39 -15.74 -13.29
CA THR A 2 -11.95 -14.41 -13.73
C THR A 2 -11.84 -14.38 -15.26
N VAL A 3 -11.70 -13.19 -15.87
CA VAL A 3 -11.46 -13.00 -17.31
C VAL A 3 -10.23 -13.81 -17.80
N HIS A 4 -9.33 -14.18 -16.88
CA HIS A 4 -8.10 -14.92 -17.14
C HIS A 4 -8.19 -16.41 -16.76
N GLY A 5 -9.40 -16.99 -16.61
CA GLY A 5 -9.62 -18.38 -16.25
C GLY A 5 -9.66 -18.67 -14.73
N PRO A 6 -9.64 -19.95 -14.32
CA PRO A 6 -9.70 -20.32 -12.91
C PRO A 6 -8.43 -19.89 -12.17
N ARG A 7 -8.59 -19.23 -11.02
CA ARG A 7 -7.48 -18.86 -10.12
C ARG A 7 -7.71 -19.48 -8.75
N ARG A 8 -6.64 -20.03 -8.17
CA ARG A 8 -6.66 -20.46 -6.76
C ARG A 8 -6.84 -19.23 -5.87
N VAL A 9 -7.82 -19.31 -4.97
CA VAL A 9 -8.06 -18.30 -3.93
C VAL A 9 -7.60 -18.81 -2.57
N VAL A 10 -7.12 -17.90 -1.73
CA VAL A 10 -6.70 -18.16 -0.36
C VAL A 10 -7.22 -17.03 0.53
N ALA A 11 -7.32 -17.28 1.83
CA ALA A 11 -7.66 -16.23 2.79
C ALA A 11 -6.61 -15.10 2.74
N SER A 12 -7.07 -13.85 2.76
CA SER A 12 -6.20 -12.67 2.80
C SER A 12 -6.71 -11.70 3.87
N PRO A 13 -6.46 -12.02 5.16
CA PRO A 13 -6.88 -11.17 6.27
C PRO A 13 -6.07 -9.87 6.30
N LEU A 14 -6.57 -8.89 7.06
CA LEU A 14 -5.80 -7.70 7.40
C LEU A 14 -4.68 -8.09 8.38
N PRO A 15 -3.45 -7.53 8.21
CA PRO A 15 -2.40 -7.70 9.19
C PRO A 15 -2.79 -6.97 10.48
N GLY A 16 -2.61 -7.63 11.63
CA GLY A 16 -2.91 -7.03 12.93
C GLY A 16 -1.68 -6.42 13.60
N ARG A 17 -0.54 -7.08 13.50
CA ARG A 17 0.71 -6.70 14.15
C ARG A 17 1.92 -7.26 13.39
N ILE A 18 3.01 -6.49 13.38
CA ILE A 18 4.31 -6.92 12.86
C ILE A 18 5.14 -7.37 14.04
N LEU A 19 5.52 -8.66 14.07
CA LEU A 19 6.22 -9.24 15.23
C LEU A 19 7.63 -8.69 15.39
N ASP A 20 8.33 -8.42 14.27
CA ASP A 20 9.71 -7.94 14.27
C ASP A 20 9.81 -6.40 14.29
N LEU A 21 8.72 -5.68 14.61
CA LEU A 21 8.67 -4.22 14.52
C LEU A 21 9.78 -3.56 15.33
N ASP A 22 9.99 -3.98 16.57
CA ASP A 22 11.00 -3.38 17.48
C ASP A 22 12.43 -3.51 16.91
N VAL A 23 12.72 -4.64 16.27
CA VAL A 23 14.03 -4.86 15.62
C VAL A 23 14.16 -3.98 14.38
N ILE A 24 13.11 -3.90 13.55
CA ILE A 24 13.08 -3.06 12.36
C ILE A 24 13.29 -1.59 12.77
N GLN A 25 12.56 -1.12 13.76
CA GLN A 25 12.66 0.25 14.27
C GLN A 25 14.08 0.56 14.77
N THR A 26 14.65 -0.32 15.59
CA THR A 26 16.03 -0.17 16.09
C THR A 26 17.04 -0.03 14.95
N LEU A 27 16.92 -0.83 13.90
CA LEU A 27 17.82 -0.76 12.75
C LEU A 27 17.65 0.54 11.95
N VAL A 28 16.40 0.97 11.74
CA VAL A 28 16.08 2.23 11.05
C VAL A 28 16.62 3.42 11.82
N GLU A 29 16.48 3.47 13.15
CA GLU A 29 17.04 4.52 14.01
C GLU A 29 18.58 4.59 13.92
N GLN A 30 19.24 3.44 13.69
CA GLN A 30 20.67 3.37 13.42
C GLN A 30 21.04 3.68 11.95
N ARG A 31 20.09 4.18 11.15
CA ARG A 31 20.24 4.52 9.73
C ARG A 31 20.58 3.32 8.82
N ALA A 32 20.20 2.12 9.21
CA ALA A 32 20.28 0.96 8.34
C ALA A 32 19.14 0.98 7.31
N VAL A 33 19.43 0.49 6.10
CA VAL A 33 18.39 0.18 5.12
C VAL A 33 17.88 -1.21 5.41
N VAL A 34 16.61 -1.33 5.77
CA VAL A 34 15.99 -2.60 6.17
C VAL A 34 15.14 -3.16 5.03
N ILE A 35 15.43 -4.40 4.61
CA ILE A 35 14.59 -5.15 3.67
C ILE A 35 13.77 -6.14 4.48
N CYS A 36 12.45 -5.96 4.52
CA CYS A 36 11.55 -6.79 5.33
C CYS A 36 10.20 -7.04 4.62
N GLY A 37 9.39 -7.89 5.20
CA GLY A 37 8.01 -8.16 4.77
C GLY A 37 7.85 -8.98 3.48
N GLY A 38 8.82 -8.99 2.58
CA GLY A 38 8.75 -9.75 1.32
C GLY A 38 7.44 -9.49 0.55
N GLY A 39 6.72 -10.55 0.20
CA GLY A 39 5.42 -10.47 -0.49
C GLY A 39 4.21 -10.18 0.40
N GLY A 40 4.41 -9.87 1.70
CA GLY A 40 3.34 -9.60 2.68
C GLY A 40 3.59 -10.17 4.07
N GLY A 41 4.76 -10.77 4.29
CA GLY A 41 5.13 -11.43 5.54
C GLY A 41 4.59 -12.86 5.65
N ILE A 42 4.94 -13.53 6.74
CA ILE A 42 4.45 -14.88 7.07
C ILE A 42 3.29 -14.73 8.05
N PRO A 43 2.05 -15.08 7.65
CA PRO A 43 0.91 -14.97 8.55
C PRO A 43 0.96 -16.04 9.65
N VAL A 44 0.85 -15.61 10.89
CA VAL A 44 0.85 -16.47 12.06
C VAL A 44 -0.29 -16.09 13.00
N ILE A 45 -0.73 -17.06 13.80
CA ILE A 45 -1.62 -16.84 14.94
C ILE A 45 -0.78 -16.97 16.20
N GLU A 46 -0.96 -16.04 17.12
CA GLU A 46 -0.33 -16.06 18.43
C GLU A 46 -1.10 -16.98 19.39
N HIS A 47 -0.36 -17.81 20.08
CA HIS A 47 -0.79 -18.60 21.22
C HIS A 47 0.02 -18.16 22.43
N GLU A 48 -0.38 -18.53 23.63
CA GLU A 48 0.24 -18.09 24.90
C GLU A 48 1.77 -18.15 24.94
N ARG A 49 2.41 -19.11 24.23
CA ARG A 49 3.86 -19.31 24.25
C ARG A 49 4.50 -19.58 22.88
N HIS A 50 3.75 -19.52 21.79
CA HIS A 50 4.28 -19.81 20.46
C HIS A 50 3.42 -19.19 19.35
N TYR A 51 3.97 -19.13 18.15
CA TYR A 51 3.27 -18.72 16.94
C TYR A 51 3.07 -19.93 16.04
N THR A 52 1.90 -20.00 15.39
CA THR A 52 1.59 -21.05 14.41
C THR A 52 1.29 -20.43 13.07
N GLY A 53 1.99 -20.87 12.01
CA GLY A 53 1.72 -20.46 10.64
C GLY A 53 0.31 -20.87 10.20
N VAL A 54 -0.35 -20.01 9.43
CA VAL A 54 -1.70 -20.25 8.90
C VAL A 54 -1.72 -20.18 7.37
N PRO A 55 -2.61 -20.95 6.70
CA PRO A 55 -2.75 -20.96 5.25
C PRO A 55 -3.47 -19.69 4.76
N ALA A 56 -2.79 -18.56 4.79
CA ALA A 56 -3.27 -17.25 4.38
C ALA A 56 -2.18 -16.51 3.61
N VAL A 57 -2.53 -15.42 2.94
CA VAL A 57 -1.60 -14.48 2.32
C VAL A 57 -1.96 -13.08 2.80
N ILE A 58 -1.02 -12.43 3.46
CA ILE A 58 -1.15 -11.00 3.76
C ILE A 58 -0.77 -10.22 2.49
N ASP A 59 -1.61 -9.27 2.11
CA ASP A 59 -1.31 -8.39 0.99
C ASP A 59 -0.14 -7.46 1.34
N LYS A 60 0.83 -7.35 0.44
CA LYS A 60 2.05 -6.55 0.65
C LYS A 60 1.79 -5.06 0.84
N ASP A 61 0.76 -4.52 0.14
CA ASP A 61 0.45 -3.09 0.23
C ASP A 61 -0.15 -2.78 1.62
N ARG A 62 -1.00 -3.70 2.16
CA ARG A 62 -1.52 -3.62 3.52
C ARG A 62 -0.45 -3.75 4.59
N LEU A 63 0.51 -4.69 4.41
CA LEU A 63 1.64 -4.82 5.33
C LEU A 63 2.51 -3.56 5.31
N SER A 64 2.81 -3.02 4.11
CA SER A 64 3.61 -1.82 3.98
C SER A 64 2.94 -0.60 4.61
N SER A 65 1.61 -0.49 4.49
CA SER A 65 0.83 0.57 5.15
C SER A 65 0.90 0.45 6.67
N LEU A 66 0.71 -0.75 7.22
CA LEU A 66 0.85 -0.98 8.66
C LEU A 66 2.25 -0.64 9.15
N LEU A 67 3.29 -1.10 8.44
CA LEU A 67 4.69 -0.82 8.80
C LEU A 67 4.99 0.69 8.74
N ALA A 68 4.52 1.39 7.72
CA ALA A 68 4.73 2.83 7.59
C ALA A 68 4.08 3.61 8.74
N VAL A 69 2.87 3.21 9.16
CA VAL A 69 2.17 3.81 10.30
C VAL A 69 2.90 3.51 11.60
N ASP A 70 3.27 2.25 11.84
CA ASP A 70 3.93 1.82 13.08
C ASP A 70 5.32 2.48 13.25
N LEU A 71 6.06 2.68 12.14
CA LEU A 71 7.35 3.38 12.12
C LEU A 71 7.22 4.91 12.11
N GLN A 72 6.02 5.48 12.07
CA GLN A 72 5.77 6.92 11.91
C GLN A 72 6.52 7.49 10.70
N ALA A 73 6.43 6.81 9.56
CA ALA A 73 7.16 7.17 8.35
C ALA A 73 6.68 8.51 7.79
N GLU A 74 7.61 9.29 7.22
CA GLU A 74 7.27 10.55 6.51
C GLU A 74 6.57 10.29 5.18
N ALA A 75 6.87 9.14 4.55
CA ALA A 75 6.27 8.77 3.28
C ALA A 75 6.17 7.24 3.12
N LEU A 76 5.08 6.79 2.51
CA LEU A 76 4.89 5.45 1.97
C LEU A 76 4.95 5.54 0.44
N ILE A 77 5.86 4.80 -0.20
CA ILE A 77 5.97 4.77 -1.66
C ILE A 77 5.58 3.37 -2.16
N ILE A 78 4.55 3.31 -2.99
CA ILE A 78 4.11 2.08 -3.65
C ILE A 78 4.53 2.12 -5.12
N SER A 79 5.45 1.23 -5.49
CA SER A 79 5.88 1.09 -6.88
C SER A 79 4.96 0.15 -7.64
N THR A 80 4.53 0.56 -8.84
CA THR A 80 3.57 -0.20 -9.68
C THR A 80 3.86 -0.01 -11.18
N GLY A 81 3.21 -0.81 -12.03
CA GLY A 81 3.47 -0.84 -13.47
C GLY A 81 2.93 0.35 -14.28
N VAL A 82 2.28 1.32 -13.64
CA VAL A 82 1.75 2.53 -14.29
C VAL A 82 2.38 3.78 -13.68
N PRO A 83 2.56 4.87 -14.47
CA PRO A 83 3.26 6.06 -14.01
C PRO A 83 2.52 6.85 -12.93
N ALA A 84 1.19 6.78 -12.90
CA ALA A 84 0.35 7.52 -11.96
C ALA A 84 -0.99 6.79 -11.73
N VAL A 85 -1.85 7.35 -10.91
CA VAL A 85 -3.27 6.95 -10.79
C VAL A 85 -4.08 7.62 -11.90
N TYR A 86 -4.98 6.86 -12.50
CA TYR A 86 -5.85 7.34 -13.57
C TYR A 86 -7.31 7.00 -13.23
N THR A 87 -8.22 7.91 -13.58
CA THR A 87 -9.64 7.59 -13.76
C THR A 87 -9.91 7.29 -15.23
N ASN A 88 -10.98 6.55 -15.52
CA ASN A 88 -11.36 6.09 -16.87
C ASN A 88 -10.20 5.42 -17.63
N PHE A 89 -9.41 4.62 -16.95
CA PHE A 89 -8.18 4.03 -17.47
C PHE A 89 -8.42 3.22 -18.75
N GLY A 90 -7.73 3.60 -19.83
CA GLY A 90 -7.86 2.97 -21.16
C GLY A 90 -9.01 3.47 -22.00
N GLU A 91 -9.73 4.51 -21.57
CA GLU A 91 -10.80 5.16 -22.30
C GLU A 91 -10.33 6.51 -22.91
N ASP A 92 -11.09 7.06 -23.87
CA ASP A 92 -10.75 8.31 -24.52
C ASP A 92 -10.73 9.52 -23.56
N ASN A 93 -11.45 9.42 -22.45
CA ASN A 93 -11.54 10.42 -21.39
C ASN A 93 -10.68 10.05 -20.18
N GLN A 94 -9.62 9.26 -20.35
CA GLN A 94 -8.67 8.94 -19.29
C GLN A 94 -8.05 10.22 -18.73
N GLU A 95 -8.03 10.31 -17.40
CA GLU A 95 -7.46 11.45 -16.68
C GLU A 95 -6.38 10.99 -15.70
N GLU A 96 -5.21 11.65 -15.74
CA GLU A 96 -4.10 11.43 -14.84
C GLU A 96 -4.24 12.30 -13.59
N HIS A 97 -4.07 11.70 -12.42
CA HIS A 97 -4.10 12.39 -11.14
C HIS A 97 -2.70 12.48 -10.56
N ARG A 98 -2.17 13.69 -10.44
CA ARG A 98 -0.88 13.96 -9.75
C ARG A 98 -1.04 14.07 -8.25
N HIS A 99 -2.18 14.58 -7.82
CA HIS A 99 -2.60 14.68 -6.43
C HIS A 99 -4.02 14.15 -6.29
N LEU A 100 -4.26 13.48 -5.18
CA LEU A 100 -5.60 13.10 -4.73
C LEU A 100 -5.68 13.33 -3.23
N SER A 101 -6.76 13.93 -2.78
CA SER A 101 -7.14 13.90 -1.38
C SER A 101 -7.70 12.51 -1.02
N VAL A 102 -7.74 12.21 0.26
CA VAL A 102 -8.36 10.96 0.75
C VAL A 102 -9.82 10.87 0.31
N LEU A 103 -10.57 11.97 0.35
CA LEU A 103 -11.99 12.00 -0.05
C LEU A 103 -12.17 11.73 -1.55
N GLU A 104 -11.35 12.35 -2.41
CA GLU A 104 -11.38 12.09 -3.85
C GLU A 104 -11.02 10.65 -4.18
N ALA A 105 -9.94 10.13 -3.57
CA ALA A 105 -9.51 8.75 -3.76
C ALA A 105 -10.59 7.74 -3.34
N GLU A 106 -11.31 8.00 -2.23
CA GLU A 106 -12.45 7.18 -1.80
C GLU A 106 -13.64 7.28 -2.75
N SER A 107 -13.95 8.48 -3.22
CA SER A 107 -15.02 8.68 -4.20
C SER A 107 -14.75 7.87 -5.47
N HIS A 108 -13.52 7.93 -6.00
CA HIS A 108 -13.10 7.15 -7.17
C HIS A 108 -13.10 5.64 -6.89
N LEU A 109 -12.67 5.21 -5.71
CA LEU A 109 -12.71 3.81 -5.31
C LEU A 109 -14.15 3.28 -5.26
N ASN A 110 -15.05 4.04 -4.65
CA ASN A 110 -16.47 3.68 -4.49
C ASN A 110 -17.23 3.70 -5.83
N SER A 111 -16.85 4.57 -6.75
CA SER A 111 -17.42 4.61 -8.11
C SER A 111 -16.84 3.54 -9.05
N GLY A 112 -15.92 2.69 -8.56
CA GLY A 112 -15.39 1.58 -9.33
C GLY A 112 -14.30 1.96 -10.34
N GLN A 113 -13.69 3.13 -10.23
CA GLN A 113 -12.62 3.60 -11.12
C GLN A 113 -11.35 2.72 -11.04
N PHE A 114 -11.16 2.01 -9.93
CA PHE A 114 -9.95 1.23 -9.71
C PHE A 114 -10.25 -0.27 -9.70
N PRO A 115 -9.60 -1.08 -10.58
CA PRO A 115 -9.80 -2.52 -10.62
C PRO A 115 -9.53 -3.19 -9.27
N SER A 116 -10.48 -4.02 -8.81
CA SER A 116 -10.45 -4.68 -7.49
C SER A 116 -9.29 -5.66 -7.29
N GLY A 117 -8.68 -6.13 -8.37
CA GLY A 117 -7.56 -7.08 -8.33
C GLY A 117 -6.17 -6.45 -8.46
N SER A 118 -6.06 -5.13 -8.62
CA SER A 118 -4.79 -4.45 -8.87
C SER A 118 -4.69 -3.09 -8.19
N MET A 119 -5.27 -2.04 -8.79
CA MET A 119 -5.16 -0.65 -8.29
C MET A 119 -6.01 -0.42 -7.03
N GLY A 120 -7.22 -0.97 -6.97
CA GLY A 120 -8.13 -0.78 -5.83
C GLY A 120 -7.51 -1.11 -4.48
N PRO A 121 -6.88 -2.29 -4.28
CA PRO A 121 -6.19 -2.63 -3.03
C PRO A 121 -5.06 -1.66 -2.66
N LYS A 122 -4.31 -1.15 -3.65
CA LYS A 122 -3.23 -0.16 -3.41
C LYS A 122 -3.79 1.15 -2.88
N ILE A 123 -4.76 1.73 -3.61
CA ILE A 123 -5.43 2.98 -3.20
C ILE A 123 -6.06 2.82 -1.82
N LYS A 124 -6.74 1.70 -1.55
CA LYS A 124 -7.30 1.43 -0.23
C LYS A 124 -6.24 1.40 0.86
N SER A 125 -5.11 0.75 0.63
CA SER A 125 -3.99 0.69 1.58
C SER A 125 -3.36 2.08 1.82
N MET A 126 -3.26 2.90 0.78
CA MET A 126 -2.78 4.28 0.88
C MET A 126 -3.73 5.15 1.71
N ILE A 127 -5.04 5.06 1.47
CA ILE A 127 -6.08 5.76 2.25
C ILE A 127 -6.01 5.36 3.73
N ASP A 128 -5.96 4.05 4.01
CA ASP A 128 -5.93 3.53 5.38
C ASP A 128 -4.67 4.03 6.13
N ALA A 129 -3.53 4.08 5.43
CA ALA A 129 -2.27 4.57 5.98
C ALA A 129 -2.33 6.07 6.33
N ILE A 130 -2.84 6.92 5.44
CA ILE A 130 -2.99 8.37 5.69
C ILE A 130 -4.00 8.65 6.79
N ARG A 131 -5.10 7.89 6.86
CA ARG A 131 -6.07 8.04 7.95
C ARG A 131 -5.49 7.70 9.31
N ALA A 132 -4.61 6.70 9.38
CA ALA A 132 -3.92 6.32 10.61
C ALA A 132 -2.77 7.28 10.96
N LEU A 133 -2.11 7.88 9.95
CA LEU A 133 -1.00 8.82 10.11
C LEU A 133 -1.18 10.01 9.14
N PRO A 134 -2.00 11.03 9.49
CA PRO A 134 -2.35 12.14 8.60
C PRO A 134 -1.18 13.01 8.13
N SER A 135 -0.07 13.02 8.87
CA SER A 135 1.14 13.75 8.49
C SER A 135 1.96 13.06 7.40
N MET A 136 1.67 11.78 7.11
CA MET A 136 2.39 11.01 6.11
C MET A 136 1.89 11.33 4.70
N ARG A 137 2.80 11.32 3.73
CA ARG A 137 2.45 11.30 2.29
C ARG A 137 2.44 9.85 1.80
N SER A 138 1.44 9.47 1.03
CA SER A 138 1.44 8.18 0.35
C SER A 138 1.56 8.40 -1.16
N ILE A 139 2.56 7.79 -1.78
CA ILE A 139 2.96 8.08 -3.16
C ILE A 139 2.90 6.78 -3.98
N LEU A 140 2.32 6.85 -5.17
CA LEU A 140 2.31 5.78 -6.13
C LEU A 140 3.11 6.20 -7.37
N CYS A 141 4.07 5.38 -7.81
CA CYS A 141 4.91 5.69 -8.98
C CYS A 141 5.41 4.43 -9.69
N GLN A 142 6.08 4.61 -10.82
CA GLN A 142 6.78 3.50 -11.49
C GLN A 142 8.10 3.12 -10.80
N PRO A 143 8.61 1.89 -11.04
CA PRO A 143 9.95 1.53 -10.66
C PRO A 143 10.98 2.50 -11.27
N GLY A 144 11.87 3.02 -10.42
CA GLY A 144 12.88 4.01 -10.82
C GLY A 144 12.49 5.46 -10.57
N ASP A 145 11.21 5.77 -10.42
CA ASP A 145 10.72 7.15 -10.27
C ASP A 145 10.58 7.63 -8.82
N ALA A 146 10.92 6.79 -7.84
CA ALA A 146 10.70 7.08 -6.43
C ALA A 146 11.25 8.45 -5.99
N LEU A 147 12.47 8.82 -6.42
CA LEU A 147 13.07 10.10 -6.07
C LEU A 147 12.34 11.29 -6.71
N SER A 148 11.96 11.18 -7.99
CA SER A 148 11.18 12.21 -8.68
C SER A 148 9.78 12.32 -8.08
N ALA A 149 9.16 11.21 -7.72
CA ALA A 149 7.85 11.18 -7.07
C ALA A 149 7.88 11.82 -5.68
N MET A 150 8.94 11.59 -4.90
CA MET A 150 9.15 12.28 -3.62
C MET A 150 9.25 13.81 -3.76
N ARG A 151 9.74 14.30 -4.90
CA ARG A 151 9.83 15.74 -5.23
C ARG A 151 8.54 16.31 -5.84
N GLY A 152 7.58 15.46 -6.18
CA GLY A 152 6.34 15.84 -6.86
C GLY A 152 6.44 15.91 -8.39
N ASP A 153 7.58 15.47 -8.96
CA ASP A 153 7.82 15.55 -10.42
C ASP A 153 7.26 14.31 -11.16
N ALA A 154 6.90 13.25 -10.43
CA ALA A 154 6.34 12.00 -11.00
C ALA A 154 5.31 11.38 -10.03
N GLY A 155 4.57 10.39 -10.54
CA GLY A 155 3.64 9.61 -9.72
C GLY A 155 2.39 10.36 -9.31
N THR A 156 1.68 9.78 -8.36
CA THR A 156 0.50 10.35 -7.68
C THR A 156 0.76 10.41 -6.20
N THR A 157 0.60 11.57 -5.60
CA THR A 157 0.63 11.75 -4.13
C THR A 157 -0.79 11.75 -3.58
N LEU A 158 -1.04 10.90 -2.60
CA LEU A 158 -2.21 10.97 -1.73
C LEU A 158 -1.82 11.71 -0.44
N SER A 159 -2.70 12.60 0.02
CA SER A 159 -2.58 13.32 1.29
C SER A 159 -3.92 13.43 2.00
N GLN A 160 -3.88 13.81 3.27
CA GLN A 160 -5.09 14.19 4.00
C GLN A 160 -5.75 15.36 3.29
N ASP A 161 -7.07 15.42 3.38
CA ASP A 161 -7.84 16.59 2.93
C ASP A 161 -7.42 17.83 3.74
N ASP A 162 -7.26 18.97 3.07
CA ASP A 162 -7.01 20.28 3.70
C ASP A 162 -8.28 20.86 4.33
#